data_189501b76df80903a0db473ca5c62367
#
_entry.id   189501b76df80903a0db473ca5c62367
#
_cell.length_a   1.000
_cell.length_b   1.000
_cell.length_c   1.000
_cell.angle_alpha   90.00
_cell.angle_beta   90.00
_cell.angle_gamma   90.00
#
_symmetry.space_group_name_H-M   'P 1'
#
loop_
_entity.id
_entity.type
_entity.pdbx_description
1 polymer ?
#
loop_
_entity_poly.entity_id
_entity_poly.type
_entity_poly.pdbx_seq_one_letter_code
_entity_poly.pdbx_strand_id
1 'polypeptide(L)' 'MKRRGENALESVQRHYRMDRSQIHFLRFLLEAYEGVAILSTLDPEAGLVVLSIAPGREREATELMADLSRRVMIEEV' A
#
# COMPACT_ATOMS: atom_id res chain seq x y z
N MET A 1 -11.82 -24.90 -0.46
CA MET A 1 -11.74 -24.31 -1.77
C MET A 1 -12.09 -22.82 -1.72
N LYS A 2 -11.58 -22.12 -2.64
CA LYS A 2 -11.76 -20.69 -2.69
C LYS A 2 -13.10 -20.33 -3.31
N ARG A 3 -13.86 -19.52 -2.64
CA ARG A 3 -15.18 -19.11 -3.14
C ARG A 3 -15.04 -17.82 -3.94
N ARG A 4 -15.96 -17.70 -4.91
CA ARG A 4 -15.94 -16.50 -5.75
C ARG A 4 -16.14 -15.25 -4.93
N GLY A 5 -17.05 -15.34 -3.98
CA GLY A 5 -17.33 -14.20 -3.14
C GLY A 5 -16.12 -13.76 -2.34
N GLU A 6 -15.31 -14.71 -1.95
CA GLU A 6 -14.12 -14.37 -1.19
C GLU A 6 -13.14 -13.55 -2.02
N ASN A 7 -13.02 -13.90 -3.30
CA ASN A 7 -12.13 -13.14 -4.16
C ASN A 7 -12.57 -11.70 -4.24
N ALA A 8 -13.85 -11.48 -4.32
CA ALA A 8 -14.36 -10.13 -4.41
C ALA A 8 -14.11 -9.34 -3.14
N LEU A 9 -13.96 -10.05 -2.02
CA LEU A 9 -13.75 -9.39 -0.74
C LEU A 9 -12.30 -9.31 -0.33
N GLU A 10 -11.42 -9.86 -1.13
CA GLU A 10 -10.01 -9.86 -0.79
C GLU A 10 -9.37 -8.53 -1.09
N SER A 11 -8.29 -8.25 -0.38
CA SER A 11 -7.51 -7.04 -0.60
C SER A 11 -6.94 -7.00 -2.00
N VAL A 12 -6.81 -5.81 -2.52
CA VAL A 12 -6.09 -5.57 -3.75
C VAL A 12 -4.64 -5.29 -3.37
N GLN A 13 -3.71 -5.96 -4.02
CA GLN A 13 -2.31 -5.77 -3.70
C GLN A 13 -1.62 -4.98 -4.77
N ARG A 14 -0.85 -3.98 -4.36
CA ARG A 14 -0.07 -3.16 -5.25
C ARG A 14 1.35 -3.06 -4.75
N HIS A 15 2.28 -3.17 -5.66
CA HIS A 15 3.70 -3.19 -5.32
C HIS A 15 4.32 -1.84 -5.66
N TYR A 16 5.17 -1.35 -4.76
CA TYR A 16 5.83 -0.07 -4.95
C TYR A 16 7.29 -0.18 -4.58
N ARG A 17 8.10 0.66 -5.20
CA ARG A 17 9.46 0.88 -4.75
C ARG A 17 9.56 2.29 -4.26
N MET A 18 10.15 2.48 -3.08
CA MET A 18 10.22 3.79 -2.48
C MET A 18 11.53 3.95 -1.72
N ASP A 19 11.81 5.19 -1.35
CA ASP A 19 12.96 5.48 -0.51
C ASP A 19 12.77 4.73 0.81
N ARG A 20 13.72 3.85 1.10
CA ARG A 20 13.56 2.99 2.27
C ARG A 20 13.49 3.77 3.57
N SER A 21 14.07 4.97 3.59
CA SER A 21 14.01 5.81 4.78
C SER A 21 12.61 6.32 5.05
N GLN A 22 11.70 6.22 4.07
CA GLN A 22 10.35 6.72 4.21
C GLN A 22 9.32 5.63 4.48
N ILE A 23 9.76 4.38 4.58
CA ILE A 23 8.82 3.29 4.79
C ILE A 23 8.08 3.44 6.12
N HIS A 24 8.81 3.84 7.17
CA HIS A 24 8.18 4.08 8.47
C HIS A 24 7.11 5.15 8.40
N PHE A 25 7.39 6.21 7.66
CA PHE A 25 6.45 7.30 7.52
C PHE A 25 5.17 6.83 6.84
N LEU A 26 5.33 6.04 5.77
CA LEU A 26 4.16 5.53 5.07
C LEU A 26 3.36 4.61 5.98
N ARG A 27 4.03 3.75 6.73
CA ARG A 27 3.34 2.85 7.64
C ARG A 27 2.54 3.65 8.66
N PHE A 28 3.15 4.67 9.23
CA PHE A 28 2.48 5.52 10.19
C PHE A 28 1.27 6.21 9.57
N LEU A 29 1.44 6.71 8.35
CA LEU A 29 0.37 7.40 7.65
C LEU A 29 -0.82 6.47 7.39
N LEU A 30 -0.54 5.24 6.98
CA LEU A 30 -1.61 4.28 6.73
C LEU A 30 -2.38 3.94 7.98
N GLU A 31 -1.70 3.89 9.12
CA GLU A 31 -2.39 3.66 10.38
C GLU A 31 -3.35 4.78 10.70
N ALA A 32 -2.97 6.00 10.35
CA ALA A 32 -3.83 7.16 10.60
C ALA A 32 -5.07 7.13 9.72
N TYR A 33 -5.05 6.38 8.63
CA TYR A 33 -6.20 6.25 7.74
C TYR A 33 -7.07 5.05 8.09
N GLU A 34 -6.86 4.49 9.27
CA GLU A 34 -7.78 3.52 9.86
C GLU A 34 -8.05 2.33 8.96
N GLY A 35 -6.98 1.65 8.58
CA GLY A 35 -7.16 0.39 7.90
C GLY A 35 -7.43 0.47 6.42
N VAL A 36 -7.11 1.60 5.80
CA VAL A 36 -7.26 1.68 4.35
C VAL A 36 -6.37 0.65 3.66
N ALA A 37 -5.22 0.36 4.23
CA ALA A 37 -4.30 -0.61 3.66
C ALA A 37 -3.28 -1.05 4.70
N ILE A 38 -2.66 -2.19 4.43
CA ILE A 38 -1.60 -2.71 5.27
C ILE A 38 -0.33 -2.74 4.43
N LEU A 39 0.76 -2.26 5.00
CA LEU A 39 2.04 -2.20 4.32
C LEU A 39 2.91 -3.36 4.77
N SER A 40 3.43 -4.10 3.82
CA SER A 40 4.41 -5.15 4.09
C SER A 40 5.68 -4.85 3.32
N THR A 41 6.82 -5.05 3.97
CA THR A 41 8.09 -4.81 3.31
C THR A 41 8.59 -6.11 2.72
N LEU A 42 8.80 -6.11 1.41
CA LEU A 42 9.30 -7.29 0.71
C LEU A 42 10.81 -7.32 0.70
N ASP A 43 11.43 -6.19 0.43
CA ASP A 43 12.87 -6.08 0.38
C ASP A 43 13.26 -4.72 0.93
N PRO A 44 13.65 -4.67 2.20
CA PRO A 44 13.96 -3.38 2.81
C PRO A 44 15.15 -2.68 2.18
N GLU A 45 16.11 -3.42 1.69
CA GLU A 45 17.27 -2.81 1.06
C GLU A 45 16.90 -2.10 -0.23
N ALA A 46 16.03 -2.70 -0.99
CA ALA A 46 15.60 -2.13 -2.26
C ALA A 46 14.45 -1.15 -2.11
N GLY A 47 13.87 -1.06 -0.92
CA GLY A 47 12.69 -0.22 -0.73
C GLY A 47 11.46 -0.78 -1.36
N LEU A 48 11.39 -2.10 -1.51
CA LEU A 48 10.28 -2.75 -2.19
C LEU A 48 9.23 -3.14 -1.17
N VAL A 49 8.02 -2.65 -1.38
CA VAL A 49 6.92 -2.88 -0.45
C VAL A 49 5.67 -3.31 -1.21
N VAL A 50 4.75 -3.94 -0.50
CA VAL A 50 3.46 -4.26 -1.05
C VAL A 50 2.38 -3.65 -0.16
N LEU A 51 1.41 -3.05 -0.81
CA LEU A 51 0.29 -2.41 -0.15
C LEU A 51 -0.92 -3.30 -0.35
N SER A 52 -1.47 -3.84 0.74
CA SER A 52 -2.68 -4.65 0.69
C SER A 52 -3.85 -3.75 1.04
N ILE A 53 -4.60 -3.36 0.03
CA ILE A 53 -5.64 -2.35 0.15
C ILE A 53 -6.95 -3.02 0.52
N ALA A 54 -7.63 -2.49 1.53
CA ALA A 54 -8.89 -3.05 1.98
C ALA A 54 -9.92 -2.98 0.85
N PRO A 55 -10.79 -3.98 0.74
CA PRO A 55 -11.81 -3.97 -0.30
C PRO A 55 -12.67 -2.72 -0.23
N GLY A 56 -12.87 -2.11 -1.38
CA GLY A 56 -13.69 -0.92 -1.46
C GLY A 56 -12.98 0.36 -1.14
N ARG A 57 -11.69 0.29 -0.76
CA ARG A 57 -10.93 1.48 -0.39
C ARG A 57 -9.83 1.81 -1.38
N GLU A 58 -9.93 1.26 -2.59
CA GLU A 58 -8.88 1.45 -3.59
C GLU A 58 -8.70 2.90 -3.98
N ARG A 59 -9.80 3.63 -4.08
CA ARG A 59 -9.71 5.04 -4.44
C ARG A 59 -8.94 5.83 -3.39
N GLU A 60 -9.26 5.60 -2.13
CA GLU A 60 -8.57 6.28 -1.03
C GLU A 60 -7.08 5.99 -1.07
N ALA A 61 -6.73 4.73 -1.25
CA ALA A 61 -5.33 4.33 -1.27
C ALA A 61 -4.61 4.95 -2.45
N THR A 62 -5.24 4.95 -3.62
CA THR A 62 -4.64 5.52 -4.81
C THR A 62 -4.39 7.01 -4.64
N GLU A 63 -5.35 7.72 -4.06
CA GLU A 63 -5.20 9.14 -3.84
C GLU A 63 -4.10 9.44 -2.83
N LEU A 64 -4.04 8.62 -1.77
CA LEU A 64 -3.01 8.79 -0.78
C LEU A 64 -1.63 8.58 -1.38
N MET A 65 -1.47 7.52 -2.17
CA MET A 65 -0.18 7.24 -2.77
C MET A 65 0.20 8.28 -3.80
N ALA A 66 -0.76 8.79 -4.55
CA ALA A 66 -0.50 9.83 -5.53
C ALA A 66 -0.02 11.11 -4.84
N ASP A 67 -0.67 11.45 -3.73
CA ASP A 67 -0.29 12.64 -3.00
C ASP A 67 1.10 12.50 -2.39
N LEU A 68 1.37 11.33 -1.84
CA LEU A 68 2.65 11.08 -1.20
C LEU A 68 3.78 11.06 -2.22
N SER A 69 3.51 10.60 -3.43
CA SER A 69 4.55 10.53 -4.46
C SER A 69 5.05 11.89 -4.89
N ARG A 70 4.33 12.95 -4.52
CA ARG A 70 4.79 14.31 -4.79
C ARG A 70 5.86 14.74 -3.81
N ARG A 71 5.96 14.04 -2.69
CA ARG A 71 6.85 14.45 -1.61
C ARG A 71 8.03 13.52 -1.44
N VAL A 72 7.83 12.24 -1.73
CA VAL A 72 8.89 11.26 -1.60
C VAL A 72 8.92 10.41 -2.84
N MET A 73 10.04 9.74 -3.06
CA MET A 73 10.20 8.90 -4.23
C MET A 73 9.41 7.62 -4.03
N ILE A 74 8.38 7.43 -4.84
CA ILE A 74 7.55 6.23 -4.83
C ILE A 74 7.19 5.92 -6.27
N GLU A 75 7.40 4.68 -6.69
CA GLU A 75 6.96 4.25 -8.02
C GLU A 75 6.28 2.90 -7.90
N GLU A 76 5.21 2.76 -8.64
CA GLU A 76 4.55 1.47 -8.71
C GLU A 76 5.32 0.55 -9.64
N VAL A 77 5.55 -0.68 -9.22
CA VAL A 77 6.33 -1.63 -10.00
C VAL A 77 5.49 -2.81 -10.45
#